data_5beafbdc4169345a317a3f418c5753c7
#
_entry.id   5beafbdc4169345a317a3f418c5753c7
#
_cell.length_a   1.000
_cell.length_b   1.000
_cell.length_c   1.000
_cell.angle_alpha   90.00
_cell.angle_beta   90.00
_cell.angle_gamma   90.00
#
_symmetry.space_group_name_H-M   'P 1'
#
loop_
_entity.id
_entity.type
_entity.pdbx_description
1 polymer ?
#
loop_
_entity_poly.entity_id
_entity_poly.type
_entity_poly.pdbx_seq_one_letter_code
_entity_poly.pdbx_strand_id
1 'polypeptide(L)'
;LSANWMANSSSKKELFNLYASVDRLSSICRKLDIVIPVGKDSLSMSTKWKDQKNKEVKSPISLVLSAFSSISDVEKYVTPRTEKNSQLFLLDLGNNANRMGGSALDQTCNINNNEPPKINNLKDLNNFFNCTQALIKNNTLNAYHDKSDGGLITTIIEMGFASNMSIKLNKLNLNNQNLYKYLFNEELGGVFAISKNNKNKFFD
;
A
#
# COMPACT_ATOMS: atom_id res chain seq x y z
N LEU A 1 -4.00 16.62 0.81
CA LEU A 1 -4.64 15.51 0.09
C LEU A 1 -5.92 15.97 -0.63
N SER A 2 -6.36 15.19 -1.60
CA SER A 2 -7.70 15.24 -2.20
C SER A 2 -8.36 13.88 -2.03
N ALA A 3 -9.66 13.85 -1.66
CA ALA A 3 -10.41 12.62 -1.46
C ALA A 3 -11.53 12.49 -2.51
N ASN A 4 -11.64 11.33 -3.12
CA ASN A 4 -12.74 10.98 -4.01
C ASN A 4 -13.46 9.73 -3.49
N TRP A 5 -14.69 9.93 -3.03
CA TRP A 5 -15.55 8.87 -2.54
C TRP A 5 -16.50 8.38 -3.63
N MET A 6 -16.59 7.07 -3.79
CA MET A 6 -17.54 6.43 -4.70
C MET A 6 -18.34 5.40 -3.89
N ALA A 7 -19.66 5.53 -3.90
CA ALA A 7 -20.55 4.68 -3.13
C ALA A 7 -21.93 4.60 -3.76
N ASN A 8 -22.70 3.63 -3.33
CA ASN A 8 -24.14 3.58 -3.61
C ASN A 8 -24.92 3.87 -2.33
N SER A 9 -25.63 4.99 -2.30
CA SER A 9 -26.39 5.44 -1.12
C SER A 9 -27.80 4.85 -1.02
N SER A 10 -28.11 3.81 -1.80
CA SER A 10 -29.46 3.26 -1.89
C SER A 10 -29.93 2.44 -0.67
N SER A 11 -29.04 2.13 0.28
CA SER A 11 -29.38 1.37 1.47
C SER A 11 -28.78 1.97 2.75
N LYS A 12 -29.42 1.71 3.89
CA LYS A 12 -28.92 2.15 5.21
C LYS A 12 -27.53 1.58 5.52
N LYS A 13 -27.25 0.35 5.07
CA LYS A 13 -25.94 -0.29 5.25
C LYS A 13 -24.84 0.47 4.51
N GLU A 14 -25.07 0.82 3.25
CA GLU A 14 -24.08 1.56 2.44
C GLU A 14 -23.86 2.98 2.97
N LEU A 15 -24.93 3.65 3.42
CA LEU A 15 -24.80 4.95 4.09
C LEU A 15 -24.00 4.87 5.39
N PHE A 16 -24.21 3.82 6.19
CA PHE A 16 -23.41 3.59 7.40
C PHE A 16 -21.95 3.34 7.07
N ASN A 17 -21.65 2.51 6.06
CA ASN A 17 -20.29 2.23 5.62
C ASN A 17 -19.58 3.50 5.15
N LEU A 18 -20.29 4.35 4.39
CA LEU A 18 -19.77 5.65 3.96
C LEU A 18 -19.42 6.54 5.16
N TYR A 19 -20.38 6.71 6.09
CA TYR A 19 -20.16 7.49 7.30
C TYR A 19 -18.96 6.98 8.11
N ALA A 20 -18.91 5.67 8.38
CA ALA A 20 -17.86 5.05 9.17
C ALA A 20 -16.47 5.21 8.52
N SER A 21 -16.40 5.11 7.19
CA SER A 21 -15.15 5.28 6.48
C SER A 21 -14.66 6.74 6.45
N VAL A 22 -15.57 7.71 6.29
CA VAL A 22 -15.25 9.15 6.40
C VAL A 22 -14.77 9.51 7.79
N ASP A 23 -15.47 9.05 8.83
CA ASP A 23 -15.09 9.28 10.24
C ASP A 23 -13.71 8.70 10.54
N ARG A 24 -13.45 7.47 10.08
CA ARG A 24 -12.15 6.81 10.24
C ARG A 24 -11.03 7.58 9.54
N LEU A 25 -11.22 7.98 8.29
CA LEU A 25 -10.24 8.78 7.55
C LEU A 25 -9.97 10.10 8.24
N SER A 26 -11.01 10.83 8.65
CA SER A 26 -10.89 12.08 9.38
C SER A 26 -10.09 11.92 10.68
N SER A 27 -10.33 10.83 11.41
CA SER A 27 -9.56 10.52 12.63
C SER A 27 -8.09 10.27 12.34
N ILE A 28 -7.76 9.54 11.27
CA ILE A 28 -6.38 9.28 10.84
C ILE A 28 -5.69 10.57 10.42
N CYS A 29 -6.35 11.39 9.60
CA CYS A 29 -5.81 12.65 9.13
C CYS A 29 -5.46 13.61 10.28
N ARG A 30 -6.35 13.73 11.27
CA ARG A 30 -6.07 14.54 12.48
C ARG A 30 -4.86 14.03 13.28
N LYS A 31 -4.67 12.72 13.37
CA LYS A 31 -3.54 12.13 14.10
C LYS A 31 -2.21 12.24 13.36
N LEU A 32 -2.26 12.33 12.03
CA LEU A 32 -1.07 12.47 11.19
C LEU A 32 -0.79 13.93 10.79
N ASP A 33 -1.61 14.87 11.28
CA ASP A 33 -1.54 16.30 10.90
C ASP A 33 -1.62 16.52 9.38
N ILE A 34 -2.52 15.79 8.74
CA ILE A 34 -2.75 15.83 7.30
C ILE A 34 -4.11 16.47 7.00
N VAL A 35 -4.16 17.37 6.00
CA VAL A 35 -5.38 18.07 5.62
C VAL A 35 -5.92 17.55 4.28
N ILE A 36 -7.25 17.40 4.20
CA ILE A 36 -7.98 17.14 2.96
C ILE A 36 -8.83 18.39 2.66
N PRO A 37 -8.26 19.41 2.00
CA PRO A 37 -8.96 20.67 1.76
C PRO A 37 -9.99 20.56 0.64
N VAL A 38 -9.91 19.55 -0.20
CA VAL A 38 -10.76 19.38 -1.38
C VAL A 38 -11.07 17.89 -1.60
N GLY A 39 -12.28 17.64 -2.08
CA GLY A 39 -12.71 16.30 -2.42
C GLY A 39 -13.99 16.34 -3.26
N LYS A 40 -14.39 15.20 -3.74
CA LYS A 40 -15.68 14.98 -4.40
C LYS A 40 -16.26 13.62 -4.03
N ASP A 41 -17.53 13.45 -4.25
CA ASP A 41 -18.20 12.18 -4.09
C ASP A 41 -19.06 11.81 -5.31
N SER A 42 -19.36 10.52 -5.42
CA SER A 42 -20.31 9.95 -6.37
C SER A 42 -21.12 8.91 -5.62
N LEU A 43 -22.36 9.27 -5.23
CA LEU A 43 -23.16 8.48 -4.30
C LEU A 43 -24.24 7.61 -4.98
N SER A 44 -24.34 7.64 -6.30
CA SER A 44 -25.30 6.89 -7.09
C SER A 44 -24.65 5.81 -7.96
N MET A 45 -23.55 5.22 -7.48
CA MET A 45 -22.74 4.27 -8.25
C MET A 45 -23.47 2.93 -8.43
N SER A 46 -24.29 2.86 -9.46
CA SER A 46 -24.95 1.63 -9.89
C SER A 46 -25.17 1.63 -11.40
N THR A 47 -25.15 0.44 -11.99
CA THR A 47 -25.53 0.22 -13.39
C THR A 47 -26.77 -0.64 -13.43
N LYS A 48 -27.78 -0.19 -14.18
CA LYS A 48 -29.02 -0.91 -14.40
C LYS A 48 -29.19 -1.21 -15.88
N TRP A 49 -29.60 -2.42 -16.18
CA TRP A 49 -29.92 -2.83 -17.55
C TRP A 49 -31.07 -3.83 -17.57
N LYS A 50 -31.67 -3.98 -18.72
CA LYS A 50 -32.73 -4.94 -18.96
C LYS A 50 -32.24 -5.94 -20.01
N ASP A 51 -32.28 -7.19 -19.62
CA ASP A 51 -32.15 -8.33 -20.54
C ASP A 51 -33.49 -9.07 -20.45
N GLN A 52 -33.54 -10.36 -20.24
CA GLN A 52 -34.80 -11.08 -19.95
C GLN A 52 -35.45 -10.62 -18.62
N LYS A 53 -34.61 -10.13 -17.68
CA LYS A 53 -35.04 -9.53 -16.39
C LYS A 53 -34.30 -8.21 -16.15
N ASN A 54 -34.88 -7.38 -15.29
CA ASN A 54 -34.17 -6.20 -14.82
C ASN A 54 -32.95 -6.64 -13.97
N LYS A 55 -31.79 -6.13 -14.31
CA LYS A 55 -30.52 -6.39 -13.62
C LYS A 55 -29.96 -5.09 -13.07
N GLU A 56 -29.31 -5.18 -11.93
CA GLU A 56 -28.62 -4.06 -11.29
C GLU A 56 -27.30 -4.56 -10.68
N VAL A 57 -26.22 -3.80 -10.88
CA VAL A 57 -24.95 -3.97 -10.16
C VAL A 57 -24.68 -2.67 -9.42
N LYS A 58 -24.38 -2.76 -8.13
CA LYS A 58 -24.01 -1.64 -7.26
C LYS A 58 -22.52 -1.70 -6.98
N SER A 59 -21.84 -0.56 -7.10
CA SER A 59 -20.44 -0.46 -6.70
C SER A 59 -20.33 -0.55 -5.18
N PRO A 60 -19.34 -1.31 -4.65
CA PRO A 60 -18.97 -1.20 -3.26
C PRO A 60 -18.42 0.20 -2.96
N ILE A 61 -18.39 0.56 -1.67
CA ILE A 61 -17.72 1.81 -1.28
C ILE A 61 -16.24 1.75 -1.67
N SER A 62 -15.75 2.82 -2.27
CA SER A 62 -14.37 3.00 -2.67
C SER A 62 -13.90 4.41 -2.33
N LEU A 63 -12.63 4.54 -1.99
CA LEU A 63 -11.97 5.81 -1.72
C LEU A 63 -10.67 5.89 -2.51
N VAL A 64 -10.51 6.97 -3.27
CA VAL A 64 -9.23 7.34 -3.89
C VAL A 64 -8.70 8.58 -3.17
N LEU A 65 -7.51 8.47 -2.61
CA LEU A 65 -6.77 9.58 -2.02
C LEU A 65 -5.62 9.96 -2.95
N SER A 66 -5.56 11.24 -3.32
CA SER A 66 -4.44 11.80 -4.06
C SER A 66 -3.64 12.71 -3.15
N ALA A 67 -2.33 12.48 -3.07
CA ALA A 67 -1.41 13.26 -2.27
C ALA A 67 -0.56 14.14 -3.18
N PHE A 68 -0.34 15.38 -2.74
CA PHE A 68 0.51 16.36 -3.42
C PHE A 68 1.45 16.97 -2.40
N SER A 69 2.71 17.09 -2.77
CA SER A 69 3.72 17.74 -1.95
C SER A 69 4.76 18.43 -2.86
N SER A 70 5.36 19.48 -2.36
CA SER A 70 6.54 20.09 -3.00
C SER A 70 7.78 19.30 -2.65
N ILE A 71 8.71 19.21 -3.60
CA ILE A 71 10.04 18.65 -3.39
C ILE A 71 11.02 19.81 -3.36
N SER A 72 11.80 19.91 -2.28
CA SER A 72 12.78 21.00 -2.11
C SER A 72 14.01 20.83 -2.99
N ASP A 73 14.36 19.61 -3.34
CA ASP A 73 15.52 19.26 -4.18
C ASP A 73 15.11 18.15 -5.14
N VAL A 74 14.97 18.50 -6.42
CA VAL A 74 14.55 17.57 -7.47
C VAL A 74 15.58 16.48 -7.79
N GLU A 75 16.81 16.62 -7.32
CA GLU A 75 17.85 15.59 -7.46
C GLU A 75 17.76 14.53 -6.34
N LYS A 76 17.02 14.80 -5.27
CA LYS A 76 16.83 13.91 -4.14
C LYS A 76 15.57 13.05 -4.31
N TYR A 77 15.64 12.09 -5.22
CA TYR A 77 14.55 11.13 -5.43
C TYR A 77 15.09 9.70 -5.56
N VAL A 78 14.24 8.75 -5.37
CA VAL A 78 14.49 7.32 -5.61
C VAL A 78 13.39 6.74 -6.48
N THR A 79 13.73 5.72 -7.23
CA THR A 79 12.79 4.97 -8.08
C THR A 79 12.89 3.48 -7.70
N PRO A 80 12.02 2.61 -8.23
CA PRO A 80 12.18 1.16 -8.06
C PRO A 80 13.42 0.57 -8.74
N ARG A 81 14.12 1.34 -9.56
CA ARG A 81 15.31 0.89 -10.31
C ARG A 81 16.50 0.71 -9.39
N THR A 82 16.81 -0.54 -9.06
CA THR A 82 17.96 -0.89 -8.23
C THR A 82 19.25 -1.05 -9.02
N GLU A 83 20.38 -0.97 -8.34
CA GLU A 83 21.71 -1.18 -8.91
C GLU A 83 22.17 -2.63 -8.75
N LYS A 84 23.13 -3.04 -9.59
CA LYS A 84 23.73 -4.37 -9.50
C LYS A 84 24.41 -4.59 -8.15
N ASN A 85 24.20 -5.77 -7.57
CA ASN A 85 24.72 -6.17 -6.25
C ASN A 85 24.13 -5.40 -5.06
N SER A 86 23.02 -4.69 -5.23
CA SER A 86 22.27 -4.16 -4.09
C SER A 86 21.69 -5.27 -3.23
N GLN A 87 21.55 -5.00 -1.95
CA GLN A 87 20.79 -5.82 -1.02
C GLN A 87 19.41 -5.23 -0.84
N LEU A 88 18.38 -6.08 -0.86
CA LEU A 88 17.00 -5.67 -0.62
C LEU A 88 16.62 -5.95 0.83
N PHE A 89 15.98 -4.97 1.45
CA PHE A 89 15.46 -5.05 2.82
C PHE A 89 13.97 -4.76 2.79
N LEU A 90 13.16 -5.65 3.35
CA LEU A 90 11.74 -5.43 3.59
C LEU A 90 11.55 -4.78 4.96
N LEU A 91 10.86 -3.64 4.99
CA LEU A 91 10.30 -3.09 6.22
C LEU A 91 8.79 -3.29 6.18
N ASP A 92 8.29 -4.14 7.07
CA ASP A 92 6.88 -4.54 7.13
C ASP A 92 6.21 -3.98 8.37
N LEU A 93 5.15 -3.21 8.19
CA LEU A 93 4.36 -2.61 9.28
C LEU A 93 3.21 -3.51 9.74
N GLY A 94 3.01 -4.64 9.08
CA GLY A 94 2.01 -5.65 9.46
C GLY A 94 2.40 -6.47 10.69
N ASN A 95 3.66 -6.36 11.19
CA ASN A 95 4.17 -7.13 12.33
C ASN A 95 3.95 -8.64 12.18
N ASN A 96 4.24 -9.18 10.99
CA ASN A 96 4.04 -10.59 10.65
C ASN A 96 2.59 -11.09 10.72
N ALA A 97 1.59 -10.22 10.76
CA ALA A 97 0.19 -10.63 10.75
C ALA A 97 -0.20 -11.28 9.41
N ASN A 98 0.41 -10.83 8.32
CA ASN A 98 0.22 -11.39 6.97
C ASN A 98 -1.26 -11.55 6.60
N ARG A 99 -2.09 -10.51 6.87
CA ARG A 99 -3.52 -10.50 6.58
C ARG A 99 -3.75 -10.44 5.08
N MET A 100 -4.66 -11.25 4.59
CA MET A 100 -4.88 -11.46 3.15
C MET A 100 -6.22 -10.92 2.64
N GLY A 101 -7.13 -10.51 3.54
CA GLY A 101 -8.49 -10.13 3.15
C GLY A 101 -8.50 -8.97 2.17
N GLY A 102 -9.15 -9.18 1.02
CA GLY A 102 -9.25 -8.20 -0.06
C GLY A 102 -8.00 -8.02 -0.90
N SER A 103 -6.91 -8.78 -0.66
CA SER A 103 -5.71 -8.74 -1.51
C SER A 103 -6.00 -9.20 -2.95
N ALA A 104 -5.14 -8.83 -3.89
CA ALA A 104 -5.25 -9.24 -5.29
C ALA A 104 -5.33 -10.78 -5.42
N LEU A 105 -4.52 -11.51 -4.63
CA LEU A 105 -4.58 -12.97 -4.61
C LEU A 105 -5.92 -13.48 -4.06
N ASP A 106 -6.42 -12.90 -2.96
CA ASP A 106 -7.69 -13.27 -2.35
C ASP A 106 -8.86 -13.10 -3.34
N GLN A 107 -8.90 -11.97 -4.03
CA GLN A 107 -9.90 -11.66 -5.05
C GLN A 107 -9.81 -12.58 -6.26
N THR A 108 -8.58 -12.82 -6.78
CA THR A 108 -8.36 -13.61 -7.99
C THR A 108 -8.68 -15.09 -7.77
N CYS A 109 -8.35 -15.61 -6.59
CA CYS A 109 -8.54 -17.02 -6.23
C CYS A 109 -9.84 -17.30 -5.46
N ASN A 110 -10.66 -16.27 -5.15
CA ASN A 110 -11.88 -16.38 -4.35
C ASN A 110 -11.69 -17.11 -3.02
N ILE A 111 -10.59 -16.80 -2.31
CA ILE A 111 -10.21 -17.51 -1.07
C ILE A 111 -11.07 -17.04 0.12
N ASN A 112 -11.64 -15.83 0.07
CA ASN A 112 -12.49 -15.22 1.09
C ASN A 112 -11.84 -15.11 2.48
N ASN A 113 -10.63 -14.56 2.54
CA ASN A 113 -10.01 -14.19 3.80
C ASN A 113 -10.76 -13.03 4.46
N ASN A 114 -11.03 -13.13 5.76
CA ASN A 114 -11.87 -12.16 6.47
C ASN A 114 -11.09 -10.97 7.07
N GLU A 115 -9.77 -11.05 7.15
CA GLU A 115 -8.96 -10.02 7.77
C GLU A 115 -8.16 -9.23 6.72
N PRO A 116 -8.58 -7.99 6.40
CA PRO A 116 -7.82 -7.12 5.53
C PRO A 116 -6.59 -6.54 6.25
N PRO A 117 -5.58 -6.09 5.49
CA PRO A 117 -4.50 -5.27 6.02
C PRO A 117 -5.04 -4.06 6.78
N LYS A 118 -4.36 -3.68 7.84
CA LYS A 118 -4.74 -2.51 8.65
C LYS A 118 -3.52 -1.83 9.26
N ILE A 119 -3.65 -0.55 9.52
CA ILE A 119 -2.64 0.20 10.28
C ILE A 119 -2.75 -0.25 11.74
N ASN A 120 -1.72 -0.94 12.24
CA ASN A 120 -1.66 -1.37 13.64
C ASN A 120 -1.36 -0.17 14.56
N ASN A 121 -0.42 0.68 14.14
CA ASN A 121 0.02 1.84 14.92
C ASN A 121 0.39 2.99 13.98
N LEU A 122 -0.28 4.13 14.12
CA LEU A 122 0.00 5.33 13.31
C LEU A 122 1.38 5.94 13.58
N LYS A 123 1.94 5.74 14.78
CA LYS A 123 3.30 6.18 15.09
C LYS A 123 4.33 5.44 14.25
N ASP A 124 4.15 4.13 14.04
CA ASP A 124 5.06 3.33 13.22
C ASP A 124 4.99 3.76 11.74
N LEU A 125 3.80 4.09 11.23
CA LEU A 125 3.64 4.67 9.91
C LEU A 125 4.38 6.00 9.77
N ASN A 126 4.25 6.89 10.74
CA ASN A 126 4.96 8.18 10.74
C ASN A 126 6.48 7.99 10.82
N ASN A 127 6.95 7.08 11.67
CA ASN A 127 8.36 6.74 11.79
C ASN A 127 8.90 6.14 10.49
N PHE A 128 8.14 5.26 9.85
CA PHE A 128 8.48 4.68 8.54
C PHE A 128 8.68 5.78 7.49
N PHE A 129 7.74 6.72 7.40
CA PHE A 129 7.85 7.85 6.48
C PHE A 129 9.09 8.70 6.77
N ASN A 130 9.30 9.11 8.01
CA ASN A 130 10.42 9.96 8.40
C ASN A 130 11.78 9.26 8.17
N CYS A 131 11.87 7.97 8.49
CA CYS A 131 13.06 7.16 8.21
C CYS A 131 13.34 7.10 6.70
N THR A 132 12.32 6.80 5.90
CA THR A 132 12.45 6.75 4.43
C THR A 132 12.95 8.08 3.86
N GLN A 133 12.38 9.21 4.32
CA GLN A 133 12.80 10.54 3.89
C GLN A 133 14.25 10.85 4.31
N ALA A 134 14.65 10.46 5.51
CA ALA A 134 16.03 10.64 5.98
C ALA A 134 17.03 9.82 5.14
N LEU A 135 16.71 8.58 4.82
CA LEU A 135 17.53 7.70 3.99
C LEU A 135 17.69 8.24 2.56
N ILE A 136 16.64 8.82 1.97
CA ILE A 136 16.69 9.49 0.66
C ILE A 136 17.58 10.73 0.74
N LYS A 137 17.34 11.60 1.71
CA LYS A 137 18.11 12.85 1.91
C LYS A 137 19.60 12.59 2.07
N ASN A 138 19.95 11.52 2.77
CA ASN A 138 21.35 11.14 3.04
C ASN A 138 21.98 10.28 1.92
N ASN A 139 21.30 10.08 0.79
CA ASN A 139 21.76 9.23 -0.32
C ASN A 139 22.14 7.81 0.14
N THR A 140 21.44 7.25 1.11
CA THR A 140 21.67 5.90 1.63
C THR A 140 21.01 4.85 0.76
N LEU A 141 19.82 5.19 0.19
CA LEU A 141 19.08 4.32 -0.70
C LEU A 141 19.52 4.52 -2.15
N ASN A 142 19.58 3.42 -2.91
CA ASN A 142 19.68 3.48 -4.36
C ASN A 142 18.37 3.13 -5.07
N ALA A 143 17.44 2.45 -4.41
CA ALA A 143 16.07 2.28 -4.88
C ALA A 143 15.10 2.06 -3.73
N TYR A 144 13.83 2.32 -4.00
CA TYR A 144 12.72 2.09 -3.09
C TYR A 144 11.46 1.74 -3.88
N HIS A 145 10.67 0.82 -3.33
CA HIS A 145 9.32 0.54 -3.81
C HIS A 145 8.41 0.21 -2.62
N ASP A 146 7.24 0.80 -2.58
CA ASP A 146 6.21 0.46 -1.59
C ASP A 146 5.64 -0.94 -1.84
N LYS A 147 5.25 -1.61 -0.77
CA LYS A 147 4.50 -2.85 -0.85
C LYS A 147 3.01 -2.51 -0.95
N SER A 148 2.41 -2.76 -2.10
CA SER A 148 1.00 -2.47 -2.40
C SER A 148 0.30 -3.68 -3.02
N ASP A 149 -0.53 -3.48 -4.04
CA ASP A 149 -1.31 -4.53 -4.68
C ASP A 149 -0.43 -5.69 -5.15
N GLY A 150 -0.82 -6.92 -4.82
CA GLY A 150 -0.07 -8.14 -5.12
C GLY A 150 1.04 -8.47 -4.12
N GLY A 151 1.29 -7.60 -3.15
CA GLY A 151 2.20 -7.85 -2.03
C GLY A 151 3.68 -7.82 -2.38
N LEU A 152 4.50 -8.42 -1.52
CA LEU A 152 5.96 -8.41 -1.64
C LEU A 152 6.47 -8.99 -2.96
N ILE A 153 5.86 -10.05 -3.47
CA ILE A 153 6.32 -10.69 -4.71
C ILE A 153 6.18 -9.76 -5.91
N THR A 154 5.05 -9.05 -6.01
CA THR A 154 4.82 -8.07 -7.08
C THR A 154 5.82 -6.91 -6.97
N THR A 155 6.00 -6.35 -5.79
CA THR A 155 7.00 -5.30 -5.52
C THR A 155 8.39 -5.70 -6.02
N ILE A 156 8.84 -6.92 -5.70
CA ILE A 156 10.17 -7.42 -6.11
C ILE A 156 10.25 -7.62 -7.63
N ILE A 157 9.20 -8.15 -8.25
CA ILE A 157 9.14 -8.33 -9.71
C ILE A 157 9.21 -6.98 -10.43
N GLU A 158 8.46 -6.00 -9.97
CA GLU A 158 8.45 -4.65 -10.54
C GLU A 158 9.81 -3.96 -10.39
N MET A 159 10.49 -4.12 -9.25
CA MET A 159 11.89 -3.67 -9.10
C MET A 159 12.84 -4.36 -10.08
N GLY A 160 12.64 -5.65 -10.33
CA GLY A 160 13.39 -6.41 -11.33
C GLY A 160 13.16 -5.87 -12.75
N PHE A 161 11.92 -5.60 -13.12
CA PHE A 161 11.56 -5.01 -14.42
C PHE A 161 12.16 -3.61 -14.59
N ALA A 162 11.98 -2.73 -13.60
CA ALA A 162 12.53 -1.38 -13.62
C ALA A 162 14.05 -1.36 -13.79
N SER A 163 14.73 -2.39 -13.28
CA SER A 163 16.18 -2.51 -13.29
C SER A 163 16.71 -3.31 -14.48
N ASN A 164 15.87 -4.01 -15.23
CA ASN A 164 16.24 -5.02 -16.22
C ASN A 164 17.21 -6.06 -15.63
N MET A 165 16.92 -6.55 -14.43
CA MET A 165 17.76 -7.48 -13.67
C MET A 165 16.93 -8.57 -13.02
N SER A 166 17.55 -9.75 -12.86
CA SER A 166 17.02 -10.82 -12.03
C SER A 166 17.26 -10.53 -10.55
N ILE A 167 16.26 -10.79 -9.72
CA ILE A 167 16.36 -10.69 -8.26
C ILE A 167 16.36 -12.10 -7.69
N LYS A 168 17.40 -12.43 -6.92
CA LYS A 168 17.51 -13.72 -6.26
C LYS A 168 17.00 -13.60 -4.83
N LEU A 169 15.92 -14.30 -4.54
CA LEU A 169 15.45 -14.48 -3.17
C LEU A 169 16.28 -15.58 -2.51
N ASN A 170 17.00 -15.24 -1.46
CA ASN A 170 17.66 -16.23 -0.61
C ASN A 170 16.63 -17.00 0.22
N LYS A 171 17.03 -18.14 0.81
CA LYS A 171 16.16 -18.93 1.67
C LYS A 171 15.53 -18.03 2.73
N LEU A 172 14.22 -17.82 2.63
CA LEU A 172 13.45 -17.08 3.62
C LEU A 172 13.35 -17.98 4.87
N ASN A 173 13.87 -17.51 5.99
CA ASN A 173 13.66 -18.17 7.29
C ASN A 173 12.25 -17.87 7.79
N LEU A 174 11.27 -18.51 7.16
CA LEU A 174 9.87 -18.38 7.51
C LEU A 174 9.57 -19.36 8.65
N ASN A 175 9.90 -19.00 9.88
CA ASN A 175 9.58 -19.79 11.07
C ASN A 175 8.06 -20.09 11.10
N ASN A 176 7.64 -21.24 10.55
CA ASN A 176 6.25 -21.69 10.48
C ASN A 176 5.26 -20.73 9.77
N GLN A 177 5.71 -19.71 9.06
CA GLN A 177 4.85 -18.83 8.29
C GLN A 177 4.47 -19.47 6.95
N ASN A 178 3.20 -19.28 6.56
CA ASN A 178 2.75 -19.68 5.24
C ASN A 178 3.40 -18.79 4.18
N LEU A 179 4.20 -19.37 3.29
CA LEU A 179 4.93 -18.67 2.23
C LEU A 179 4.01 -17.79 1.37
N TYR A 180 2.82 -18.29 1.03
CA TYR A 180 1.87 -17.51 0.23
C TYR A 180 1.40 -16.27 0.96
N LYS A 181 1.05 -16.40 2.24
CA LYS A 181 0.65 -15.24 3.04
C LYS A 181 1.78 -14.22 3.16
N TYR A 182 3.03 -14.69 3.33
CA TYR A 182 4.17 -13.80 3.39
C TYR A 182 4.43 -13.05 2.09
N LEU A 183 4.32 -13.71 0.94
CA LEU A 183 4.63 -13.13 -0.36
C LEU A 183 3.49 -12.25 -0.91
N PHE A 184 2.24 -12.58 -0.63
CA PHE A 184 1.08 -11.96 -1.28
C PHE A 184 0.22 -11.11 -0.35
N ASN A 185 0.59 -10.97 0.96
CA ASN A 185 -0.12 -10.01 1.79
C ASN A 185 0.19 -8.57 1.36
N GLU A 186 -0.80 -7.73 1.48
CA GLU A 186 -0.74 -6.29 1.15
C GLU A 186 -0.68 -5.43 2.42
N GLU A 187 -0.03 -5.94 3.48
CA GLU A 187 0.28 -5.14 4.66
C GLU A 187 1.18 -3.97 4.29
N LEU A 188 1.00 -2.84 4.97
CA LEU A 188 1.83 -1.65 4.72
C LEU A 188 3.32 -1.95 4.89
N GLY A 189 4.14 -1.37 4.04
CA GLY A 189 5.57 -1.54 4.08
C GLY A 189 6.25 -1.11 2.79
N GLY A 190 7.54 -1.39 2.68
CA GLY A 190 8.31 -1.09 1.47
C GLY A 190 9.58 -1.90 1.38
N VAL A 191 10.10 -1.99 0.17
CA VAL A 191 11.37 -2.64 -0.14
C VAL A 191 12.43 -1.57 -0.43
N PHE A 192 13.50 -1.62 0.32
CA PHE A 192 14.63 -0.69 0.26
C PHE A 192 15.81 -1.39 -0.39
N ALA A 193 16.39 -0.81 -1.43
CA ALA A 193 17.59 -1.31 -2.04
C ALA A 193 18.80 -0.46 -1.60
N ILE A 194 19.82 -1.13 -1.12
CA ILE A 194 21.00 -0.50 -0.52
C ILE A 194 22.26 -1.11 -1.12
N SER A 195 23.22 -0.27 -1.50
CA SER A 195 24.52 -0.73 -1.91
C SER A 195 25.27 -1.37 -0.73
N LYS A 196 26.19 -2.29 -1.01
CA LYS A 196 27.02 -2.91 0.04
C LYS A 196 27.77 -1.89 0.89
N ASN A 197 28.20 -0.79 0.28
CA ASN A 197 28.98 0.26 0.95
C ASN A 197 28.14 1.08 1.93
N ASN A 198 26.83 1.16 1.71
CA ASN A 198 25.91 1.93 2.56
C ASN A 198 25.23 1.08 3.63
N LYS A 199 25.53 -0.21 3.73
CA LYS A 199 24.87 -1.12 4.65
C LYS A 199 24.96 -0.67 6.12
N ASN A 200 26.13 -0.27 6.58
CA ASN A 200 26.32 0.19 7.96
C ASN A 200 25.51 1.47 8.23
N LYS A 201 25.53 2.43 7.31
CA LYS A 201 24.74 3.67 7.41
C LYS A 201 23.23 3.46 7.45
N PHE A 202 22.78 2.32 6.98
CA PHE A 202 21.33 1.98 6.99
C PHE A 202 20.86 1.48 8.35
N PHE A 203 21.74 0.85 9.13
CA PHE A 203 21.40 0.29 10.44
C PHE A 203 21.76 1.23 11.61
N ASP A 204 22.54 2.28 11.36
CA ASP A 204 22.84 3.36 12.31
C ASP A 204 21.69 4.40 12.34
#